data_9cbdbb20b340f16c23f991fd9cfd390b
#
_entry.id   9cbdbb20b340f16c23f991fd9cfd390b
#
_cell.length_a   1.000
_cell.length_b   1.000
_cell.length_c   1.000
_cell.angle_alpha   90.00
_cell.angle_beta   90.00
_cell.angle_gamma   90.00
#
_symmetry.space_group_name_H-M   'P 1'
#
loop_
_entity.id
_entity.type
_entity.pdbx_description
1 polymer ?
#
loop_
_entity_poly.entity_id
_entity_poly.type
_entity_poly.pdbx_seq_one_letter_code
_entity_poly.pdbx_strand_id
1 'polypeptide(L)'
;ACFDDTGLDAARCQVAGPVVGICEAAVHIASMVSNSFSIVTTLNRSVPALEGLVLKYGMERHCRRVRASEVPVLDLEDANSGGRKKIRDEVAKALSEDRSEAIVLGCAGMVDLARDLSEEFQVPVIDGVTSAVKLVESLVSLGLQTSKRNGYAFPRAKTYLGRFQSDQPSG
;
A
#
# COMPACT_ATOMS: atom_id res chain seq x y z
N ALA A 1 -3.33 -9.20 0.79
CA ALA A 1 -3.06 -7.81 0.43
C ALA A 1 -1.66 -7.70 -0.17
N CYS A 2 -1.50 -6.86 -1.19
CA CYS A 2 -0.20 -6.57 -1.80
C CYS A 2 -0.02 -5.05 -1.86
N PHE A 3 1.17 -4.58 -1.55
CA PHE A 3 1.41 -3.13 -1.44
C PHE A 3 1.46 -2.42 -2.81
N ASP A 4 1.54 -3.15 -3.91
CA ASP A 4 1.43 -2.59 -5.27
C ASP A 4 -0.02 -2.37 -5.75
N ASP A 5 -1.02 -2.61 -4.89
CA ASP A 5 -2.44 -2.39 -5.13
C ASP A 5 -2.96 -3.01 -6.45
N THR A 6 -2.32 -4.10 -6.90
CA THR A 6 -2.70 -4.82 -8.12
C THR A 6 -4.15 -5.28 -8.05
N GLY A 7 -4.93 -4.93 -9.06
CA GLY A 7 -6.34 -5.29 -9.18
C GLY A 7 -7.32 -4.42 -8.39
N LEU A 8 -6.86 -3.35 -7.72
CA LEU A 8 -7.72 -2.47 -6.92
C LEU A 8 -8.89 -1.88 -7.73
N ASP A 9 -8.61 -1.33 -8.91
CA ASP A 9 -9.66 -0.73 -9.75
C ASP A 9 -10.62 -1.80 -10.29
N ALA A 10 -10.13 -3.00 -10.60
CA ALA A 10 -10.98 -4.13 -11.00
C ALA A 10 -11.88 -4.58 -9.84
N ALA A 11 -11.36 -4.67 -8.62
CA ALA A 11 -12.16 -4.99 -7.44
C ALA A 11 -13.24 -3.93 -7.18
N ARG A 12 -12.92 -2.66 -7.35
CA ARG A 12 -13.89 -1.55 -7.26
C ARG A 12 -15.00 -1.66 -8.29
N CYS A 13 -14.73 -2.23 -9.47
CA CYS A 13 -15.78 -2.48 -10.47
C CYS A 13 -16.71 -3.64 -10.07
N GLN A 14 -16.29 -4.58 -9.25
CA GLN A 14 -17.03 -5.81 -8.95
C GLN A 14 -17.93 -5.70 -7.72
N VAL A 15 -17.62 -4.83 -6.78
CA VAL A 15 -18.35 -4.73 -5.51
C VAL A 15 -18.88 -3.31 -5.27
N ALA A 16 -20.02 -3.21 -4.59
CA ALA A 16 -20.57 -1.91 -4.20
C ALA A 16 -19.93 -1.34 -2.95
N GLY A 17 -19.47 -2.18 -2.04
CA GLY A 17 -18.79 -1.74 -0.81
C GLY A 17 -17.48 -1.01 -1.10
N PRO A 18 -16.94 -0.25 -0.12
CA PRO A 18 -15.66 0.44 -0.28
C PRO A 18 -14.52 -0.57 -0.43
N VAL A 19 -13.63 -0.31 -1.37
CA VAL A 19 -12.38 -1.08 -1.58
C VAL A 19 -11.22 -0.11 -1.49
N VAL A 20 -10.30 -0.36 -0.56
CA VAL A 20 -9.15 0.50 -0.29
C VAL A 20 -7.87 -0.31 -0.49
N GLY A 21 -6.95 0.24 -1.28
CA GLY A 21 -5.62 -0.31 -1.46
C GLY A 21 -4.73 -0.03 -0.24
N ILE A 22 -3.81 -0.94 0.08
CA ILE A 22 -2.95 -0.76 1.24
C ILE A 22 -1.86 0.29 1.01
N CYS A 23 -1.37 0.43 -0.23
CA CYS A 23 -0.50 1.54 -0.59
C CYS A 23 -1.26 2.86 -0.60
N GLU A 24 -2.42 2.92 -1.26
CA GLU A 24 -3.29 4.08 -1.28
C GLU A 24 -3.59 4.60 0.14
N ALA A 25 -3.98 3.70 1.04
CA ALA A 25 -4.27 4.05 2.43
C ALA A 25 -3.05 4.63 3.15
N ALA A 26 -1.91 3.95 3.06
CA ALA A 26 -0.71 4.33 3.79
C ALA A 26 -0.18 5.71 3.36
N VAL A 27 -0.11 5.98 2.06
CA VAL A 27 0.43 7.25 1.55
C VAL A 27 -0.49 8.43 1.87
N HIS A 28 -1.82 8.22 1.86
CA HIS A 28 -2.76 9.27 2.26
C HIS A 28 -2.69 9.54 3.76
N ILE A 29 -2.65 8.50 4.61
CA ILE A 29 -2.48 8.70 6.05
C ILE A 29 -1.14 9.38 6.35
N ALA A 30 -0.05 8.98 5.70
CA ALA A 30 1.25 9.63 5.86
C ALA A 30 1.17 11.13 5.55
N SER A 31 0.49 11.53 4.48
CA SER A 31 0.32 12.94 4.12
C SER A 31 -0.55 13.74 5.10
N MET A 32 -1.37 13.08 5.93
CA MET A 32 -2.19 13.74 6.96
C MET A 32 -1.39 14.01 8.25
N VAL A 33 -0.33 13.25 8.50
CA VAL A 33 0.43 13.33 9.76
C VAL A 33 1.85 13.87 9.58
N SER A 34 2.27 14.08 8.32
CA SER A 34 3.59 14.63 7.99
C SER A 34 3.54 15.41 6.68
N ASN A 35 4.45 16.37 6.52
CA ASN A 35 4.59 17.09 5.25
C ASN A 35 5.34 16.27 4.20
N SER A 36 6.19 15.33 4.63
CA SER A 36 6.94 14.47 3.73
C SER A 36 7.19 13.08 4.33
N PHE A 37 7.23 12.08 3.46
CA PHE A 37 7.52 10.70 3.84
C PHE A 37 8.42 10.02 2.80
N SER A 38 9.09 8.94 3.21
CA SER A 38 9.69 7.97 2.29
C SER A 38 9.01 6.61 2.45
N ILE A 39 9.00 5.82 1.38
CA ILE A 39 8.53 4.44 1.39
C ILE A 39 9.73 3.52 1.49
N VAL A 40 9.70 2.58 2.44
CA VAL A 40 10.71 1.52 2.57
C VAL A 40 10.05 0.19 2.22
N THR A 41 10.42 -0.38 1.07
CA THR A 41 9.91 -1.67 0.58
C THR A 41 10.94 -2.78 0.71
N THR A 42 10.56 -4.00 0.31
CA THR A 42 11.38 -5.21 0.39
C THR A 42 12.48 -5.22 -0.66
N LEU A 43 12.13 -5.30 -1.94
CA LEU A 43 13.07 -5.53 -3.03
C LEU A 43 13.10 -4.35 -4.02
N ASN A 44 14.27 -4.06 -4.54
CA ASN A 44 14.47 -2.98 -5.51
C ASN A 44 13.60 -3.11 -6.77
N ARG A 45 13.28 -4.34 -7.18
CA ARG A 45 12.36 -4.57 -8.31
C ARG A 45 10.95 -3.99 -8.10
N SER A 46 10.54 -3.74 -6.86
CA SER A 46 9.24 -3.14 -6.52
C SER A 46 9.25 -1.61 -6.59
N VAL A 47 10.43 -0.99 -6.54
CA VAL A 47 10.57 0.48 -6.50
C VAL A 47 9.85 1.17 -7.67
N PRO A 48 10.05 0.79 -8.95
CA PRO A 48 9.38 1.48 -10.06
C PRO A 48 7.85 1.38 -10.00
N ALA A 49 7.31 0.25 -9.54
CA ALA A 49 5.87 0.06 -9.39
C ALA A 49 5.30 1.00 -8.31
N LEU A 50 6.00 1.13 -7.17
CA LEU A 50 5.59 1.99 -6.08
C LEU A 50 5.72 3.48 -6.42
N GLU A 51 6.77 3.87 -7.15
CA GLU A 51 6.89 5.24 -7.69
C GLU A 51 5.71 5.58 -8.62
N GLY A 52 5.30 4.62 -9.46
CA GLY A 52 4.11 4.75 -10.30
C GLY A 52 2.82 4.91 -9.47
N LEU A 53 2.68 4.21 -8.34
CA LEU A 53 1.54 4.37 -7.44
C LEU A 53 1.56 5.71 -6.71
N VAL A 54 2.73 6.17 -6.26
CA VAL A 54 2.89 7.51 -5.67
C VAL A 54 2.37 8.59 -6.62
N LEU A 55 2.74 8.48 -7.91
CA LEU A 55 2.25 9.40 -8.94
C LEU A 55 0.73 9.22 -9.17
N LYS A 56 0.25 7.98 -9.28
CA LYS A 56 -1.18 7.67 -9.47
C LYS A 56 -2.05 8.27 -8.38
N TYR A 57 -1.57 8.26 -7.13
CA TYR A 57 -2.29 8.76 -5.96
C TYR A 57 -2.04 10.25 -5.67
N GLY A 58 -1.26 10.94 -6.51
CA GLY A 58 -1.00 12.37 -6.37
C GLY A 58 -0.09 12.73 -5.18
N MET A 59 0.75 11.78 -4.75
CA MET A 59 1.61 11.91 -3.57
C MET A 59 3.07 12.26 -3.90
N GLU A 60 3.40 12.56 -5.16
CA GLU A 60 4.76 12.83 -5.63
C GLU A 60 5.42 14.03 -4.95
N ARG A 61 4.62 14.98 -4.44
CA ARG A 61 5.14 16.13 -3.70
C ARG A 61 5.44 15.82 -2.22
N HIS A 62 4.81 14.79 -1.69
CA HIS A 62 4.97 14.35 -0.30
C HIS A 62 5.98 13.20 -0.18
N CYS A 63 6.03 12.30 -1.16
CA CYS A 63 6.97 11.19 -1.17
C CYS A 63 8.37 11.67 -1.60
N ARG A 64 9.32 11.61 -0.68
CA ARG A 64 10.71 11.98 -0.95
C ARG A 64 11.44 10.92 -1.77
N ARG A 65 11.24 9.64 -1.42
CA ARG A 65 11.90 8.53 -2.10
C ARG A 65 11.19 7.20 -1.81
N VAL A 66 11.31 6.27 -2.75
CA VAL A 66 11.02 4.86 -2.53
C VAL A 66 12.35 4.12 -2.40
N ARG A 67 12.56 3.44 -1.29
CA ARG A 67 13.79 2.70 -0.93
C ARG A 67 13.50 1.22 -0.81
N ALA A 68 14.49 0.38 -1.08
CA ALA A 68 14.41 -1.06 -0.89
C ALA A 68 15.44 -1.53 0.15
N SER A 69 14.97 -2.36 1.07
CA SER A 69 15.82 -2.97 2.11
C SER A 69 16.59 -4.21 1.65
N GLU A 70 16.30 -4.72 0.44
CA GLU A 70 16.82 -5.97 -0.12
C GLU A 70 16.58 -7.18 0.79
N VAL A 71 15.38 -7.22 1.42
CA VAL A 71 14.93 -8.32 2.27
C VAL A 71 13.80 -9.05 1.56
N PRO A 72 13.96 -10.34 1.20
CA PRO A 72 12.86 -11.16 0.70
C PRO A 72 11.71 -11.22 1.70
N VAL A 73 10.46 -11.25 1.21
CA VAL A 73 9.26 -11.21 2.07
C VAL A 73 9.26 -12.34 3.10
N LEU A 74 9.67 -13.56 2.72
CA LEU A 74 9.73 -14.71 3.63
C LEU A 74 10.75 -14.54 4.76
N ASP A 75 11.80 -13.77 4.52
CA ASP A 75 12.82 -13.49 5.55
C ASP A 75 12.32 -12.52 6.65
N LEU A 76 11.16 -11.87 6.44
CA LEU A 76 10.54 -11.02 7.46
C LEU A 76 9.98 -11.82 8.63
N GLU A 77 9.56 -13.05 8.38
CA GLU A 77 8.99 -13.97 9.38
C GLU A 77 10.11 -14.68 10.18
N ASP A 78 11.31 -14.78 9.63
CA ASP A 78 12.45 -15.41 10.31
C ASP A 78 13.22 -14.39 11.16
N ALA A 79 13.08 -14.50 12.48
CA ALA A 79 13.78 -13.65 13.44
C ALA A 79 15.33 -13.70 13.31
N ASN A 80 15.88 -14.79 12.74
CA ASN A 80 17.32 -14.98 12.58
C ASN A 80 17.86 -14.51 11.23
N SER A 81 16.99 -14.13 10.28
CA SER A 81 17.38 -13.69 8.92
C SER A 81 18.18 -12.39 8.89
N GLY A 82 18.10 -11.59 9.97
CA GLY A 82 18.61 -10.21 10.00
C GLY A 82 17.78 -9.22 9.16
N GLY A 83 16.64 -9.66 8.62
CA GLY A 83 15.75 -8.85 7.78
C GLY A 83 15.24 -7.60 8.49
N ARG A 84 14.79 -7.75 9.76
CA ARG A 84 14.34 -6.61 10.60
C ARG A 84 15.43 -5.55 10.74
N LYS A 85 16.69 -5.96 10.95
CA LYS A 85 17.82 -5.03 11.04
C LYS A 85 18.03 -4.26 9.75
N LYS A 86 17.97 -4.92 8.59
CA LYS A 86 18.14 -4.25 7.29
C LYS A 86 17.03 -3.23 7.01
N ILE A 87 15.77 -3.56 7.36
CA ILE A 87 14.65 -2.60 7.25
C ILE A 87 14.90 -1.39 8.14
N ARG A 88 15.26 -1.63 9.41
CA ARG A 88 15.59 -0.57 10.37
C ARG A 88 16.72 0.35 9.86
N ASP A 89 17.80 -0.24 9.33
CA ASP A 89 18.91 0.51 8.78
C ASP A 89 18.50 1.35 7.57
N GLU A 90 17.58 0.84 6.71
CA GLU A 90 17.05 1.59 5.57
C GLU A 90 16.09 2.70 5.99
N VAL A 91 15.31 2.48 7.05
CA VAL A 91 14.50 3.54 7.68
C VAL A 91 15.38 4.67 8.20
N ALA A 92 16.48 4.33 8.91
CA ALA A 92 17.43 5.32 9.40
C ALA A 92 18.02 6.17 8.26
N LYS A 93 18.36 5.55 7.13
CA LYS A 93 18.83 6.27 5.93
C LYS A 93 17.73 7.16 5.34
N ALA A 94 16.48 6.70 5.26
CA ALA A 94 15.37 7.50 4.75
C ALA A 94 15.19 8.78 5.59
N LEU A 95 15.28 8.67 6.90
CA LEU A 95 15.15 9.82 7.79
C LEU A 95 16.34 10.80 7.65
N SER A 96 17.56 10.29 7.53
CA SER A 96 18.77 11.13 7.48
C SER A 96 19.06 11.72 6.10
N GLU A 97 18.96 10.91 5.03
CA GLU A 97 19.35 11.29 3.68
C GLU A 97 18.21 11.97 2.92
N ASP A 98 16.96 11.42 3.02
CA ASP A 98 15.80 11.97 2.31
C ASP A 98 15.14 13.09 3.09
N ARG A 99 15.48 13.27 4.36
CA ARG A 99 14.85 14.24 5.28
C ARG A 99 13.34 14.01 5.40
N SER A 100 12.95 12.74 5.43
CA SER A 100 11.55 12.34 5.59
C SER A 100 11.09 12.56 7.02
N GLU A 101 9.86 13.03 7.20
CA GLU A 101 9.23 13.26 8.50
C GLU A 101 8.42 12.05 8.98
N ALA A 102 8.07 11.17 8.04
CA ALA A 102 7.39 9.91 8.31
C ALA A 102 7.90 8.80 7.38
N ILE A 103 7.65 7.56 7.74
CA ILE A 103 8.01 6.37 6.95
C ILE A 103 6.73 5.59 6.63
N VAL A 104 6.62 5.16 5.38
CA VAL A 104 5.61 4.19 4.94
C VAL A 104 6.29 2.84 4.70
N LEU A 105 5.80 1.79 5.36
CA LEU A 105 6.29 0.43 5.16
C LEU A 105 5.63 -0.19 3.94
N GLY A 106 6.40 -0.41 2.90
CA GLY A 106 5.98 -0.79 1.55
C GLY A 106 5.77 -2.29 1.35
N CYS A 107 5.37 -3.02 2.38
CA CYS A 107 5.00 -4.44 2.29
C CYS A 107 4.02 -4.82 3.40
N ALA A 108 3.03 -5.65 3.08
CA ALA A 108 2.07 -6.17 4.07
C ALA A 108 2.75 -6.99 5.18
N GLY A 109 3.85 -7.67 4.88
CA GLY A 109 4.63 -8.44 5.86
C GLY A 109 5.40 -7.60 6.88
N MET A 110 5.33 -6.26 6.80
CA MET A 110 6.04 -5.36 7.72
C MET A 110 5.11 -4.77 8.81
N VAL A 111 3.84 -5.18 8.88
CA VAL A 111 2.85 -4.59 9.78
C VAL A 111 3.31 -4.58 11.25
N ASP A 112 3.92 -5.67 11.71
CA ASP A 112 4.40 -5.81 13.09
C ASP A 112 5.61 -4.92 13.42
N LEU A 113 6.28 -4.37 12.40
CA LEU A 113 7.43 -3.49 12.60
C LEU A 113 7.04 -2.02 12.83
N ALA A 114 5.83 -1.63 12.44
CA ALA A 114 5.44 -0.22 12.42
C ALA A 114 5.53 0.44 13.79
N ARG A 115 5.02 -0.25 14.83
CA ARG A 115 5.06 0.28 16.20
C ARG A 115 6.49 0.41 16.72
N ASP A 116 7.26 -0.68 16.65
CA ASP A 116 8.62 -0.73 17.18
C ASP A 116 9.50 0.35 16.54
N LEU A 117 9.41 0.50 15.21
CA LEU A 117 10.15 1.51 14.47
C LEU A 117 9.67 2.94 14.80
N SER A 118 8.35 3.13 14.99
CA SER A 118 7.82 4.44 15.38
C SER A 118 8.31 4.85 16.78
N GLU A 119 8.33 3.90 17.71
CA GLU A 119 8.86 4.14 19.07
C GLU A 119 10.36 4.39 19.06
N GLU A 120 11.11 3.67 18.25
CA GLU A 120 12.56 3.81 18.16
C GLU A 120 12.98 5.14 17.54
N PHE A 121 12.38 5.50 16.41
CA PHE A 121 12.79 6.70 15.66
C PHE A 121 12.01 7.96 16.03
N GLN A 122 10.98 7.85 16.89
CA GLN A 122 10.13 8.96 17.34
C GLN A 122 9.50 9.73 16.16
N VAL A 123 9.14 9.02 15.10
CA VAL A 123 8.43 9.53 13.92
C VAL A 123 7.26 8.62 13.57
N PRO A 124 6.24 9.12 12.86
CA PRO A 124 5.19 8.25 12.34
C PRO A 124 5.75 7.19 11.39
N VAL A 125 5.51 5.92 11.70
CA VAL A 125 5.78 4.79 10.80
C VAL A 125 4.45 4.12 10.48
N ILE A 126 4.06 4.15 9.22
CA ILE A 126 2.74 3.80 8.75
C ILE A 126 2.80 2.46 8.00
N ASP A 127 2.03 1.47 8.42
CA ASP A 127 1.77 0.26 7.65
C ASP A 127 0.49 0.38 6.82
N GLY A 128 0.47 -0.29 5.67
CA GLY A 128 -0.66 -0.21 4.76
C GLY A 128 -1.88 -1.02 5.20
N VAL A 129 -1.67 -2.12 5.92
CA VAL A 129 -2.77 -3.05 6.28
C VAL A 129 -3.67 -2.41 7.31
N THR A 130 -3.11 -1.96 8.44
CA THR A 130 -3.86 -1.27 9.49
C THR A 130 -4.51 0.00 8.97
N SER A 131 -3.77 0.75 8.14
CA SER A 131 -4.27 1.97 7.48
C SER A 131 -5.51 1.69 6.63
N ALA A 132 -5.45 0.68 5.75
CA ALA A 132 -6.57 0.33 4.88
C ALA A 132 -7.79 -0.15 5.67
N VAL A 133 -7.59 -0.98 6.70
CA VAL A 133 -8.68 -1.45 7.58
C VAL A 133 -9.39 -0.27 8.22
N LYS A 134 -8.65 0.69 8.81
CA LYS A 134 -9.24 1.85 9.46
C LYS A 134 -9.95 2.80 8.49
N LEU A 135 -9.43 2.97 7.29
CA LEU A 135 -10.12 3.76 6.26
C LEU A 135 -11.41 3.07 5.78
N VAL A 136 -11.40 1.75 5.58
CA VAL A 136 -12.62 1.01 5.22
C VAL A 136 -13.66 1.10 6.34
N GLU A 137 -13.28 0.91 7.60
CA GLU A 137 -14.17 1.08 8.75
C GLU A 137 -14.78 2.50 8.77
N SER A 138 -13.98 3.53 8.51
CA SER A 138 -14.44 4.91 8.44
C SER A 138 -15.43 5.14 7.30
N LEU A 139 -15.12 4.65 6.10
CA LEU A 139 -16.00 4.78 4.93
C LEU A 139 -17.35 4.08 5.15
N VAL A 140 -17.32 2.88 5.75
CA VAL A 140 -18.54 2.14 6.10
C VAL A 140 -19.35 2.90 7.15
N SER A 141 -18.71 3.43 8.19
CA SER A 141 -19.37 4.21 9.24
C SER A 141 -20.01 5.49 8.71
N LEU A 142 -19.45 6.08 7.66
CA LEU A 142 -20.02 7.22 6.95
C LEU A 142 -21.13 6.85 5.96
N GLY A 143 -21.45 5.56 5.80
CA GLY A 143 -22.43 5.07 4.84
C GLY A 143 -22.00 5.20 3.38
N LEU A 144 -20.69 5.34 3.11
CA LEU A 144 -20.16 5.54 1.77
C LEU A 144 -19.93 4.20 1.07
N GLN A 145 -20.19 4.20 -0.23
CA GLN A 145 -20.01 3.05 -1.12
C GLN A 145 -19.21 3.44 -2.35
N THR A 146 -18.61 2.45 -3.01
CA THR A 146 -17.96 2.65 -4.31
C THR A 146 -19.03 3.07 -5.34
N SER A 147 -18.85 4.22 -5.97
CA SER A 147 -19.75 4.70 -7.01
C SER A 147 -19.86 3.71 -8.17
N LYS A 148 -21.10 3.40 -8.59
CA LYS A 148 -21.37 2.57 -9.76
C LYS A 148 -21.71 3.40 -11.00
N ARG A 149 -21.24 4.64 -11.03
CA ARG A 149 -21.37 5.54 -12.18
C ARG A 149 -20.02 5.72 -12.86
N ASN A 150 -19.99 5.54 -14.18
CA ASN A 150 -18.79 5.73 -15.00
C ASN A 150 -17.63 4.76 -14.64
N GLY A 151 -16.53 5.27 -14.07
CA GLY A 151 -15.25 4.55 -13.94
C GLY A 151 -15.32 3.22 -13.20
N TYR A 152 -16.14 3.12 -12.16
CA TYR A 152 -16.30 1.89 -11.36
C TYR A 152 -17.68 1.23 -11.54
N ALA A 153 -18.39 1.53 -12.66
CA ALA A 153 -19.62 0.84 -13.00
C ALA A 153 -19.39 -0.68 -13.08
N PHE A 154 -20.44 -1.45 -12.75
CA PHE A 154 -20.37 -2.90 -12.92
C PHE A 154 -20.02 -3.26 -14.37
N PRO A 155 -19.19 -4.29 -14.59
CA PRO A 155 -18.89 -4.77 -15.93
C PRO A 155 -20.19 -5.15 -16.67
N ARG A 156 -20.29 -4.77 -17.94
CA ARG A 156 -21.41 -5.21 -18.78
C ARG A 156 -21.29 -6.70 -19.04
N ALA A 157 -22.41 -7.40 -19.06
CA ALA A 157 -22.45 -8.78 -19.50
C ALA A 157 -21.84 -8.91 -20.91
N LYS A 158 -20.89 -9.82 -21.06
CA LYS A 158 -20.22 -10.12 -22.33
C LYS A 158 -20.19 -11.62 -22.52
N THR A 159 -20.38 -12.06 -23.77
CA THR A 159 -20.17 -13.46 -24.11
C THR A 159 -18.69 -13.72 -24.32
N TYR A 160 -18.12 -14.60 -23.52
CA TYR A 160 -16.76 -15.08 -23.73
C TYR A 160 -16.75 -16.21 -24.76
N LEU A 161 -15.78 -16.19 -25.67
CA LEU A 161 -15.62 -17.18 -26.74
C LEU A 161 -14.28 -17.91 -26.59
N GLY A 162 -14.20 -19.11 -27.18
CA GLY A 162 -12.97 -19.92 -27.17
C GLY A 162 -12.63 -20.43 -25.79
N ARG A 163 -11.34 -20.40 -25.42
CA ARG A 163 -10.84 -20.93 -24.14
C ARG A 163 -11.37 -20.25 -22.87
N PHE A 164 -12.00 -19.10 -23.00
CA PHE A 164 -12.58 -18.35 -21.87
C PHE A 164 -14.09 -18.53 -21.75
N GLN A 165 -14.70 -19.42 -22.55
CA GLN A 165 -16.14 -19.63 -22.54
C GLN A 165 -16.66 -20.19 -21.21
N SER A 166 -15.83 -20.94 -20.47
CA SER A 166 -16.13 -21.46 -19.14
C SER A 166 -16.11 -20.39 -18.04
N ASP A 167 -15.51 -19.24 -18.30
CA ASP A 167 -15.27 -18.18 -17.31
C ASP A 167 -16.35 -17.09 -17.36
N GLN A 168 -17.49 -17.39 -17.96
CA GLN A 168 -18.62 -16.45 -17.98
C GLN A 168 -19.10 -16.19 -16.56
N PRO A 169 -19.20 -14.93 -16.14
CA PRO A 169 -19.78 -14.62 -14.85
C PRO A 169 -21.23 -15.10 -14.82
N SER A 170 -21.57 -15.87 -13.81
CA SER A 170 -22.96 -16.18 -13.48
C SER A 170 -23.68 -14.85 -13.21
N GLY A 171 -24.67 -14.51 -14.03
CA GLY A 171 -25.47 -13.30 -13.96
C GLY A 171 -26.23 -13.12 -12.65
#